data_c8f9b3898e6683edb82ad5961d570e1a
#
_entry.id   c8f9b3898e6683edb82ad5961d570e1a
#
_cell.length_a   1.000
_cell.length_b   1.000
_cell.length_c   1.000
_cell.angle_alpha   90.00
_cell.angle_beta   90.00
_cell.angle_gamma   90.00
#
_symmetry.space_group_name_H-M   'P 1'
#
loop_
_entity.id
_entity.type
_entity.pdbx_description
1 polymer ?
#
loop_
_entity_poly.entity_id
_entity_poly.type
_entity_poly.pdbx_seq_one_letter_code
_entity_poly.pdbx_strand_id
1 'polypeptide(L)'
;MPNLVSVGYGFLKYNRMLKEINFPRLEYVGDDFITANKIIEKVYLPYLIQVGDNFLYLNKELKEINFRYMRYIGNNFMYSNRILVDVKLPSLECVGYRFLYNNNSLYSLDLPELSSAMECFMYNNNSLREISVPNLYRVGNNFLVNNNVLEKINVLNVDIKKRVLS
;
A
#
# COMPACT_ATOMS: atom_id res chain seq x y z
N MET A 1 -22.04 -9.85 -0.65
CA MET A 1 -22.69 -8.54 -0.91
C MET A 1 -22.27 -8.04 -2.31
N PRO A 2 -22.91 -8.53 -3.38
CA PRO A 2 -22.43 -8.29 -4.76
C PRO A 2 -22.64 -6.85 -5.25
N ASN A 3 -23.51 -6.09 -4.61
CA ASN A 3 -23.87 -4.72 -5.03
C ASN A 3 -23.34 -3.61 -4.11
N LEU A 4 -22.43 -3.93 -3.19
CA LEU A 4 -21.85 -2.96 -2.27
C LEU A 4 -20.87 -2.06 -3.04
N VAL A 5 -21.15 -0.76 -3.06
CA VAL A 5 -20.33 0.25 -3.76
C VAL A 5 -19.46 1.05 -2.80
N SER A 6 -19.97 1.32 -1.60
CA SER A 6 -19.19 2.05 -0.59
C SER A 6 -19.46 1.57 0.82
N VAL A 7 -18.47 1.73 1.69
CA VAL A 7 -18.58 1.48 3.13
C VAL A 7 -17.88 2.57 3.92
N GLY A 8 -18.40 2.83 5.12
CA GLY A 8 -17.84 3.83 6.02
C GLY A 8 -16.74 3.29 6.93
N TYR A 9 -16.56 3.99 8.05
CA TYR A 9 -15.56 3.72 9.08
C TYR A 9 -15.67 2.32 9.70
N GLY A 10 -14.53 1.65 9.88
CA GLY A 10 -14.39 0.46 10.70
C GLY A 10 -15.04 -0.82 10.14
N PHE A 11 -15.44 -0.83 8.86
CA PHE A 11 -16.05 -2.00 8.26
C PHE A 11 -15.08 -3.20 8.27
N LEU A 12 -15.52 -4.31 8.85
CA LEU A 12 -14.75 -5.55 9.06
C LEU A 12 -13.48 -5.41 9.92
N LYS A 13 -13.39 -4.40 10.78
CA LYS A 13 -12.30 -4.23 11.73
C LYS A 13 -12.30 -5.34 12.80
N TYR A 14 -11.11 -5.84 13.18
CA TYR A 14 -10.91 -6.87 14.22
C TYR A 14 -11.66 -8.19 14.01
N ASN A 15 -11.95 -8.56 12.79
CA ASN A 15 -12.57 -9.84 12.47
C ASN A 15 -11.55 -10.98 12.69
N ARG A 16 -11.97 -12.02 13.44
CA ARG A 16 -11.05 -13.11 13.82
C ARG A 16 -11.22 -14.37 12.99
N MET A 17 -12.28 -14.45 12.19
CA MET A 17 -12.67 -15.67 11.45
C MET A 17 -12.64 -15.49 9.94
N LEU A 18 -12.51 -14.24 9.47
CA LEU A 18 -12.56 -13.90 8.06
C LEU A 18 -11.23 -14.23 7.39
N LYS A 19 -11.23 -15.17 6.44
CA LYS A 19 -10.04 -15.57 5.67
C LYS A 19 -9.90 -14.84 4.34
N GLU A 20 -11.03 -14.52 3.72
CA GLU A 20 -11.06 -13.82 2.43
C GLU A 20 -12.25 -12.89 2.33
N ILE A 21 -12.11 -11.87 1.50
CA ILE A 21 -13.20 -11.00 1.10
C ILE A 21 -13.21 -10.80 -0.41
N ASN A 22 -14.42 -10.67 -0.93
CA ASN A 22 -14.67 -10.36 -2.33
C ASN A 22 -15.87 -9.41 -2.42
N PHE A 23 -15.59 -8.14 -2.76
CA PHE A 23 -16.60 -7.12 -3.04
C PHE A 23 -16.36 -6.56 -4.44
N PRO A 24 -16.94 -7.19 -5.47
CA PRO A 24 -16.60 -6.93 -6.86
C PRO A 24 -17.04 -5.56 -7.40
N ARG A 25 -17.83 -4.80 -6.63
CA ARG A 25 -18.29 -3.45 -7.02
C ARG A 25 -17.88 -2.36 -6.04
N LEU A 26 -17.06 -2.68 -5.03
CA LEU A 26 -16.66 -1.71 -4.02
C LEU A 26 -15.66 -0.72 -4.62
N GLU A 27 -16.00 0.57 -4.58
CA GLU A 27 -15.23 1.67 -5.14
C GLU A 27 -14.61 2.56 -4.05
N TYR A 28 -15.31 2.72 -2.92
CA TYR A 28 -14.92 3.65 -1.86
C TYR A 28 -15.02 2.99 -0.50
N VAL A 29 -13.96 3.14 0.31
CA VAL A 29 -13.97 2.69 1.71
C VAL A 29 -13.44 3.80 2.62
N GLY A 30 -14.09 3.93 3.77
CA GLY A 30 -13.64 4.84 4.83
C GLY A 30 -12.43 4.30 5.60
N ASP A 31 -12.13 4.96 6.73
CA ASP A 31 -11.00 4.60 7.57
C ASP A 31 -11.20 3.25 8.27
N ASP A 32 -10.07 2.62 8.64
CA ASP A 32 -10.02 1.35 9.37
C ASP A 32 -10.68 0.15 8.67
N PHE A 33 -10.81 0.19 7.35
CA PHE A 33 -11.34 -0.95 6.60
C PHE A 33 -10.41 -2.16 6.71
N ILE A 34 -10.96 -3.29 7.22
CA ILE A 34 -10.23 -4.55 7.44
C ILE A 34 -8.95 -4.36 8.27
N THR A 35 -8.98 -3.53 9.28
CA THR A 35 -7.87 -3.33 10.20
C THR A 35 -7.75 -4.50 11.18
N ALA A 36 -6.52 -5.01 11.38
CA ALA A 36 -6.15 -5.99 12.40
C ALA A 36 -6.95 -7.29 12.37
N ASN A 37 -7.16 -7.87 11.20
CA ASN A 37 -7.76 -9.20 11.04
C ASN A 37 -6.66 -10.27 11.10
N LYS A 38 -6.79 -11.21 12.03
CA LYS A 38 -5.73 -12.16 12.37
C LYS A 38 -5.39 -13.17 11.28
N ILE A 39 -6.37 -13.56 10.46
CA ILE A 39 -6.28 -14.72 9.57
C ILE A 39 -6.70 -14.41 8.13
N ILE A 40 -6.87 -13.13 7.77
CA ILE A 40 -7.23 -12.77 6.40
C ILE A 40 -6.03 -13.00 5.48
N GLU A 41 -6.26 -13.77 4.43
CA GLU A 41 -5.23 -14.14 3.46
C GLU A 41 -5.42 -13.47 2.11
N LYS A 42 -6.68 -13.21 1.71
CA LYS A 42 -7.03 -12.71 0.38
C LYS A 42 -8.01 -11.56 0.42
N VAL A 43 -7.72 -10.52 -0.37
CA VAL A 43 -8.59 -9.35 -0.51
C VAL A 43 -8.78 -9.02 -1.99
N TYR A 44 -10.01 -9.22 -2.49
CA TYR A 44 -10.37 -9.00 -3.87
C TYR A 44 -11.36 -7.84 -4.00
N LEU A 45 -10.85 -6.67 -4.43
CA LEU A 45 -11.58 -5.41 -4.57
C LEU A 45 -11.19 -4.74 -5.90
N PRO A 46 -11.55 -5.33 -7.05
CA PRO A 46 -10.99 -4.97 -8.34
C PRO A 46 -11.35 -3.57 -8.83
N TYR A 47 -12.44 -2.98 -8.34
CA TYR A 47 -12.90 -1.64 -8.73
C TYR A 47 -12.63 -0.55 -7.68
N LEU A 48 -11.85 -0.87 -6.63
CA LEU A 48 -11.54 0.08 -5.57
C LEU A 48 -10.72 1.25 -6.12
N ILE A 49 -11.22 2.47 -5.88
CA ILE A 49 -10.64 3.74 -6.38
C ILE A 49 -9.95 4.51 -5.27
N GLN A 50 -10.59 4.55 -4.09
CA GLN A 50 -10.12 5.35 -2.96
C GLN A 50 -10.32 4.64 -1.63
N VAL A 51 -9.33 4.79 -0.75
CA VAL A 51 -9.38 4.28 0.61
C VAL A 51 -8.99 5.36 1.62
N GLY A 52 -9.61 5.30 2.80
CA GLY A 52 -9.25 6.12 3.94
C GLY A 52 -7.99 5.65 4.67
N ASP A 53 -7.80 6.12 5.90
CA ASP A 53 -6.67 5.76 6.76
C ASP A 53 -6.76 4.32 7.27
N ASN A 54 -5.59 3.73 7.57
CA ASN A 54 -5.46 2.38 8.14
C ASN A 54 -6.09 1.25 7.30
N PHE A 55 -6.18 1.43 5.99
CA PHE A 55 -6.66 0.37 5.09
C PHE A 55 -5.71 -0.83 5.14
N LEU A 56 -6.25 -2.01 5.46
CA LEU A 56 -5.51 -3.27 5.63
C LEU A 56 -4.34 -3.19 6.65
N TYR A 57 -4.44 -2.35 7.67
CA TYR A 57 -3.45 -2.19 8.72
C TYR A 57 -3.33 -3.45 9.57
N LEU A 58 -2.10 -3.98 9.79
CA LEU A 58 -1.80 -5.14 10.64
C LEU A 58 -2.50 -6.47 10.27
N ASN A 59 -2.64 -6.77 8.98
CA ASN A 59 -3.13 -8.08 8.52
C ASN A 59 -1.94 -9.00 8.21
N LYS A 60 -1.40 -9.66 9.22
CA LYS A 60 -0.11 -10.37 9.15
C LYS A 60 -0.11 -11.61 8.25
N GLU A 61 -1.28 -12.18 7.95
CA GLU A 61 -1.46 -13.36 7.09
C GLU A 61 -1.88 -13.01 5.66
N LEU A 62 -1.92 -11.73 5.31
CA LEU A 62 -2.31 -11.26 3.98
C LEU A 62 -1.27 -11.65 2.93
N LYS A 63 -1.71 -12.39 1.91
CA LYS A 63 -0.88 -12.93 0.81
C LYS A 63 -1.24 -12.35 -0.54
N GLU A 64 -2.54 -12.17 -0.80
CA GLU A 64 -3.05 -11.79 -2.11
C GLU A 64 -3.97 -10.58 -2.03
N ILE A 65 -3.75 -9.62 -2.92
CA ILE A 65 -4.56 -8.42 -3.11
C ILE A 65 -4.80 -8.18 -4.60
N ASN A 66 -5.90 -7.47 -4.92
CA ASN A 66 -6.16 -7.00 -6.28
C ASN A 66 -6.81 -5.62 -6.24
N PHE A 67 -6.05 -4.57 -6.66
CA PHE A 67 -6.44 -3.16 -6.64
C PHE A 67 -6.05 -2.48 -7.96
N ARG A 68 -6.78 -2.76 -9.02
CA ARG A 68 -6.41 -2.29 -10.36
C ARG A 68 -6.59 -0.79 -10.58
N TYR A 69 -7.63 -0.19 -9.98
CA TYR A 69 -8.05 1.19 -10.26
C TYR A 69 -7.79 2.15 -9.10
N MET A 70 -7.04 1.73 -8.09
CA MET A 70 -6.77 2.55 -6.91
C MET A 70 -5.90 3.76 -7.27
N ARG A 71 -6.41 4.96 -6.94
CA ARG A 71 -5.76 6.24 -7.26
C ARG A 71 -5.32 7.01 -6.01
N TYR A 72 -6.10 6.97 -4.94
CA TYR A 72 -5.88 7.77 -3.75
C TYR A 72 -5.91 6.90 -2.49
N ILE A 73 -4.90 7.09 -1.66
CA ILE A 73 -4.68 6.27 -0.47
C ILE A 73 -4.43 7.18 0.72
N GLY A 74 -5.15 6.96 1.81
CA GLY A 74 -4.94 7.62 3.10
C GLY A 74 -3.66 7.16 3.81
N ASN A 75 -3.56 7.47 5.10
CA ASN A 75 -2.40 7.16 5.93
C ASN A 75 -2.36 5.68 6.36
N ASN A 76 -1.15 5.17 6.64
CA ASN A 76 -0.90 3.82 7.15
C ASN A 76 -1.47 2.69 6.25
N PHE A 77 -1.50 2.92 4.95
CA PHE A 77 -1.93 1.91 3.98
C PHE A 77 -1.06 0.66 4.08
N MET A 78 -1.71 -0.46 4.35
CA MET A 78 -1.08 -1.78 4.44
C MET A 78 0.14 -1.83 5.39
N TYR A 79 0.10 -1.09 6.48
CA TYR A 79 1.14 -1.09 7.50
C TYR A 79 1.32 -2.49 8.12
N SER A 80 2.55 -3.02 8.10
CA SER A 80 2.92 -4.31 8.72
C SER A 80 2.15 -5.55 8.23
N ASN A 81 1.99 -5.71 6.92
CA ASN A 81 1.56 -6.96 6.29
C ASN A 81 2.81 -7.78 5.89
N ARG A 82 3.40 -8.48 6.84
CA ARG A 82 4.79 -8.95 6.79
C ARG A 82 5.09 -10.06 5.79
N ILE A 83 4.08 -10.81 5.32
CA ILE A 83 4.26 -11.91 4.37
C ILE A 83 3.81 -11.59 2.95
N LEU A 84 3.28 -10.38 2.74
CA LEU A 84 2.89 -9.92 1.41
C LEU A 84 4.12 -9.69 0.53
N VAL A 85 4.18 -10.36 -0.61
CA VAL A 85 5.35 -10.34 -1.50
C VAL A 85 5.16 -9.48 -2.74
N ASP A 86 3.92 -9.25 -3.17
CA ASP A 86 3.59 -8.50 -4.39
C ASP A 86 2.45 -7.51 -4.14
N VAL A 87 2.61 -6.30 -4.64
CA VAL A 87 1.62 -5.22 -4.57
C VAL A 87 1.57 -4.53 -5.93
N LYS A 88 0.40 -4.59 -6.58
CA LYS A 88 0.17 -3.96 -7.89
C LYS A 88 -0.82 -2.81 -7.77
N LEU A 89 -0.34 -1.60 -8.02
CA LEU A 89 -1.10 -0.36 -7.93
C LEU A 89 -0.80 0.54 -9.16
N PRO A 90 -1.14 0.07 -10.37
CA PRO A 90 -0.68 0.73 -11.61
C PRO A 90 -1.26 2.13 -11.84
N SER A 91 -2.38 2.46 -11.19
CA SER A 91 -3.06 3.76 -11.35
C SER A 91 -2.86 4.70 -10.16
N LEU A 92 -1.97 4.36 -9.21
CA LEU A 92 -1.81 5.11 -7.97
C LEU A 92 -1.12 6.45 -8.20
N GLU A 93 -1.79 7.54 -7.81
CA GLU A 93 -1.32 8.92 -8.02
C GLU A 93 -0.71 9.56 -6.76
N CYS A 94 -1.35 9.34 -5.61
CA CYS A 94 -0.94 9.96 -4.36
C CYS A 94 -1.11 9.00 -3.19
N VAL A 95 -0.17 9.08 -2.23
CA VAL A 95 -0.22 8.29 -1.00
C VAL A 95 -0.01 9.17 0.23
N GLY A 96 -0.69 8.81 1.32
CA GLY A 96 -0.53 9.42 2.63
C GLY A 96 0.74 8.97 3.37
N TYR A 97 0.79 9.26 4.68
CA TYR A 97 1.89 8.89 5.56
C TYR A 97 2.01 7.37 5.73
N ARG A 98 3.25 6.85 5.86
CA ARG A 98 3.56 5.44 6.15
C ARG A 98 2.94 4.44 5.17
N PHE A 99 2.94 4.79 3.90
CA PHE A 99 2.57 3.86 2.83
C PHE A 99 3.51 2.65 2.83
N LEU A 100 2.93 1.43 2.88
CA LEU A 100 3.65 0.15 2.91
C LEU A 100 4.78 0.09 3.96
N TYR A 101 4.60 0.73 5.11
CA TYR A 101 5.57 0.70 6.21
C TYR A 101 5.72 -0.72 6.79
N ASN A 102 6.94 -1.23 6.96
CA ASN A 102 7.26 -2.50 7.62
C ASN A 102 6.65 -3.75 6.94
N ASN A 103 6.73 -3.83 5.60
CA ASN A 103 6.33 -5.00 4.81
C ASN A 103 7.57 -5.77 4.37
N ASN A 104 8.12 -6.60 5.26
CA ASN A 104 9.46 -7.15 5.16
C ASN A 104 9.64 -8.25 4.10
N SER A 105 8.58 -8.73 3.45
CA SER A 105 8.66 -9.71 2.36
C SER A 105 8.47 -9.10 0.96
N LEU A 106 8.16 -7.82 0.89
CA LEU A 106 7.99 -7.12 -0.39
C LEU A 106 9.35 -7.01 -1.09
N TYR A 107 9.42 -7.56 -2.32
CA TYR A 107 10.68 -7.64 -3.07
C TYR A 107 10.86 -6.49 -4.06
N SER A 108 9.81 -6.11 -4.76
CA SER A 108 9.81 -5.03 -5.74
C SER A 108 8.50 -4.26 -5.72
N LEU A 109 8.55 -3.02 -6.19
CA LEU A 109 7.36 -2.19 -6.36
C LEU A 109 7.49 -1.31 -7.60
N ASP A 110 6.44 -1.28 -8.43
CA ASP A 110 6.32 -0.40 -9.58
C ASP A 110 5.06 0.45 -9.46
N LEU A 111 5.25 1.78 -9.43
CA LEU A 111 4.18 2.77 -9.29
C LEU A 111 4.34 3.85 -10.37
N PRO A 112 3.98 3.53 -11.63
CA PRO A 112 4.27 4.39 -12.77
C PRO A 112 3.58 5.75 -12.73
N GLU A 113 2.40 5.84 -12.11
CA GLU A 113 1.62 7.09 -12.04
C GLU A 113 1.82 7.88 -10.74
N LEU A 114 2.63 7.36 -9.80
CA LEU A 114 2.83 8.01 -8.51
C LEU A 114 3.56 9.33 -8.67
N SER A 115 2.89 10.41 -8.29
CA SER A 115 3.41 11.77 -8.39
C SER A 115 3.87 12.33 -7.03
N SER A 116 3.25 11.91 -5.94
CA SER A 116 3.50 12.45 -4.61
C SER A 116 3.44 11.37 -3.54
N ALA A 117 4.42 11.35 -2.64
CA ALA A 117 4.49 10.47 -1.48
C ALA A 117 4.77 11.28 -0.21
N MET A 118 3.99 11.05 0.84
CA MET A 118 4.18 11.70 2.14
C MET A 118 5.29 11.03 2.95
N GLU A 119 5.43 11.38 4.21
CA GLU A 119 6.52 10.92 5.08
C GLU A 119 6.49 9.42 5.36
N CYS A 120 7.67 8.84 5.57
CA CYS A 120 7.87 7.41 5.84
C CYS A 120 7.35 6.47 4.73
N PHE A 121 7.39 6.93 3.47
CA PHE A 121 7.07 6.10 2.32
C PHE A 121 8.00 4.89 2.28
N MET A 122 7.40 3.69 2.32
CA MET A 122 8.10 2.40 2.31
C MET A 122 9.25 2.29 3.30
N TYR A 123 9.08 2.83 4.50
CA TYR A 123 10.05 2.73 5.57
C TYR A 123 10.16 1.28 6.08
N ASN A 124 11.38 0.76 6.26
CA ASN A 124 11.66 -0.54 6.89
C ASN A 124 11.07 -1.75 6.12
N ASN A 125 11.37 -1.86 4.81
CA ASN A 125 11.06 -3.03 3.98
C ASN A 125 12.35 -3.78 3.64
N ASN A 126 12.78 -4.69 4.53
CA ASN A 126 14.13 -5.26 4.52
C ASN A 126 14.42 -6.22 3.36
N SER A 127 13.43 -6.63 2.56
CA SER A 127 13.60 -7.46 1.36
C SER A 127 13.46 -6.68 0.06
N LEU A 128 13.14 -5.38 0.12
CA LEU A 128 12.93 -4.56 -1.07
C LEU A 128 14.26 -4.35 -1.83
N ARG A 129 14.34 -4.85 -3.07
CA ARG A 129 15.50 -4.70 -3.95
C ARG A 129 15.31 -3.70 -5.07
N GLU A 130 14.09 -3.54 -5.53
CA GLU A 130 13.81 -2.70 -6.70
C GLU A 130 12.58 -1.83 -6.47
N ILE A 131 12.66 -0.56 -6.84
CA ILE A 131 11.53 0.36 -6.87
C ILE A 131 11.55 1.21 -8.14
N SER A 132 10.37 1.35 -8.77
CA SER A 132 10.17 2.22 -9.91
C SER A 132 9.04 3.22 -9.60
N VAL A 133 9.41 4.51 -9.60
CA VAL A 133 8.52 5.66 -9.35
C VAL A 133 8.91 6.80 -10.30
N PRO A 134 8.82 6.59 -11.62
CA PRO A 134 9.41 7.51 -12.60
C PRO A 134 8.83 8.92 -12.54
N ASN A 135 7.53 9.04 -12.27
CA ASN A 135 6.80 10.31 -12.24
C ASN A 135 6.81 11.03 -10.89
N LEU A 136 7.52 10.49 -9.90
CA LEU A 136 7.56 11.05 -8.55
C LEU A 136 8.30 12.39 -8.53
N TYR A 137 7.60 13.46 -8.12
CA TYR A 137 8.19 14.80 -8.02
C TYR A 137 8.21 15.37 -6.59
N ARG A 138 7.44 14.79 -5.66
CA ARG A 138 7.37 15.23 -4.27
C ARG A 138 7.48 14.07 -3.30
N VAL A 139 8.38 14.19 -2.32
CA VAL A 139 8.57 13.21 -1.25
C VAL A 139 8.65 13.89 0.11
N GLY A 140 8.05 13.25 1.11
CA GLY A 140 8.21 13.62 2.51
C GLY A 140 9.54 13.15 3.12
N ASN A 141 9.69 13.34 4.43
CA ASN A 141 10.85 12.85 5.18
C ASN A 141 10.85 11.32 5.27
N ASN A 142 12.04 10.75 5.52
CA ASN A 142 12.19 9.29 5.69
C ASN A 142 11.71 8.46 4.48
N PHE A 143 11.85 8.99 3.28
CA PHE A 143 11.56 8.28 2.03
C PHE A 143 12.57 7.14 1.85
N LEU A 144 12.07 5.90 1.72
CA LEU A 144 12.85 4.67 1.55
C LEU A 144 13.88 4.36 2.66
N VAL A 145 13.80 4.97 3.82
CA VAL A 145 14.74 4.71 4.93
C VAL A 145 14.60 3.28 5.45
N ASN A 146 15.72 2.67 5.86
CA ASN A 146 15.82 1.28 6.34
C ASN A 146 15.42 0.20 5.31
N ASN A 147 15.69 0.42 4.02
CA ASN A 147 15.61 -0.58 2.97
C ASN A 147 17.04 -1.03 2.60
N ASN A 148 17.68 -1.78 3.48
CA ASN A 148 19.12 -2.02 3.47
C ASN A 148 19.64 -2.87 2.29
N VAL A 149 18.73 -3.53 1.54
CA VAL A 149 19.06 -4.36 0.37
C VAL A 149 18.56 -3.76 -0.94
N LEU A 150 18.15 -2.49 -0.93
CA LEU A 150 17.65 -1.79 -2.11
C LEU A 150 18.79 -1.52 -3.11
N GLU A 151 18.71 -2.11 -4.28
CA GLU A 151 19.76 -2.07 -5.31
C GLU A 151 19.39 -1.19 -6.51
N LYS A 152 18.10 -1.17 -6.87
CA LYS A 152 17.63 -0.45 -8.06
C LYS A 152 16.52 0.53 -7.74
N ILE A 153 16.77 1.78 -8.12
CA ILE A 153 15.81 2.88 -7.95
C ILE A 153 15.63 3.58 -9.29
N ASN A 154 14.45 3.44 -9.88
CA ASN A 154 14.05 4.18 -11.07
C ASN A 154 13.22 5.41 -10.64
N VAL A 155 13.86 6.57 -10.60
CA VAL A 155 13.25 7.88 -10.38
C VAL A 155 13.87 8.89 -11.35
N LEU A 156 13.04 9.62 -12.09
CA LEU A 156 13.53 10.60 -13.08
C LEU A 156 13.95 11.92 -12.43
N ASN A 157 13.34 12.30 -11.31
CA ASN A 157 13.67 13.52 -10.58
C ASN A 157 15.05 13.41 -9.93
N VAL A 158 15.99 14.25 -10.39
CA VAL A 158 17.41 14.23 -9.98
C VAL A 158 17.59 14.56 -8.49
N ASP A 159 16.79 15.46 -7.94
CA ASP A 159 16.88 15.88 -6.53
C ASP A 159 16.42 14.78 -5.58
N ILE A 160 15.35 14.08 -5.94
CA ILE A 160 14.90 12.89 -5.20
C ILE A 160 15.97 11.80 -5.29
N LYS A 161 16.52 11.55 -6.46
CA LYS A 161 17.57 10.54 -6.65
C LYS A 161 18.80 10.80 -5.77
N LYS A 162 19.27 12.03 -5.70
CA LYS A 162 20.39 12.42 -4.81
C LYS A 162 20.06 12.17 -3.33
N ARG A 163 18.85 12.51 -2.92
CA ARG A 163 18.40 12.36 -1.52
C ARG A 163 18.30 10.90 -1.05
N VAL A 164 18.04 9.96 -1.96
CA VAL A 164 17.93 8.53 -1.63
C VAL A 164 19.29 7.83 -1.63
N LEU A 165 20.24 8.33 -2.43
CA LEU A 165 21.58 7.74 -2.59
C LEU A 165 22.64 8.36 -1.66
N SER A 166 22.30 9.39 -0.90
CA SER A 166 23.15 10.01 0.13
C SER A 166 22.92 9.36 1.50
#